data_275c84a5353bd3339f1bddccaab41c95
#
_entry.id   275c84a5353bd3339f1bddccaab41c95
#
_cell.length_a   1.000
_cell.length_b   1.000
_cell.length_c   1.000
_cell.angle_alpha   90.00
_cell.angle_beta   90.00
_cell.angle_gamma   90.00
#
_symmetry.space_group_name_H-M   'P 1'
#
loop_
_entity.id
_entity.type
_entity.pdbx_description
1 polymer ?
#
loop_
_entity_poly.entity_id
_entity_poly.type
_entity_poly.pdbx_seq_one_letter_code
_entity_poly.pdbx_strand_id
1 'polypeptide(L)'
;MINRIAFQNRLKTYNLYTKVNDSQMRGMNYIIDYWESNKLYVDKRWLAYILATAYHETGRVMEPMEELGKGLRRPYGEKIKQSKRRYTVPDKLYYGRGLVQITWYENYQKFSNIIGIDLLNNPEEAMRMSTAIHIMFTGMTDGLFTGVNLSRYFNDIREDYVNA
;
A
#
# COMPACT_ATOMS: atom_id res chain seq x y z
N MET A 1 8.19 -19.98 3.95
CA MET A 1 8.47 -19.56 2.56
C MET A 1 7.27 -19.90 1.68
N ILE A 2 6.85 -18.98 0.81
CA ILE A 2 5.73 -19.19 -0.11
C ILE A 2 6.23 -19.93 -1.36
N ASN A 3 5.57 -21.02 -1.73
CA ASN A 3 5.86 -21.70 -2.98
C ASN A 3 5.36 -20.86 -4.17
N ARG A 4 6.27 -20.14 -4.83
CA ARG A 4 5.96 -19.22 -5.96
C ARG A 4 5.30 -19.92 -7.13
N ILE A 5 5.75 -21.13 -7.48
CA ILE A 5 5.20 -21.90 -8.60
C ILE A 5 3.75 -22.30 -8.28
N ALA A 6 3.50 -22.83 -7.09
CA ALA A 6 2.15 -23.19 -6.67
C ALA A 6 1.24 -21.95 -6.62
N PHE A 7 1.73 -20.81 -6.11
CA PHE A 7 1.00 -19.55 -6.07
C PHE A 7 0.62 -19.09 -7.49
N GLN A 8 1.57 -19.05 -8.43
CA GLN A 8 1.32 -18.67 -9.82
C GLN A 8 0.31 -19.60 -10.52
N ASN A 9 0.46 -20.91 -10.31
CA ASN A 9 -0.45 -21.89 -10.90
C ASN A 9 -1.88 -21.71 -10.37
N ARG A 10 -2.03 -21.44 -9.08
CA ARG A 10 -3.34 -21.17 -8.47
C ARG A 10 -3.99 -19.89 -9.02
N LEU A 11 -3.24 -18.80 -9.16
CA LEU A 11 -3.75 -17.57 -9.77
C LEU A 11 -4.29 -17.80 -11.19
N LYS A 12 -3.60 -18.63 -12.00
CA LYS A 12 -4.04 -18.99 -13.35
C LYS A 12 -5.32 -19.83 -13.35
N THR A 13 -5.50 -20.69 -12.35
CA THR A 13 -6.62 -21.66 -12.29
C THR A 13 -7.93 -21.01 -11.83
N TYR A 14 -7.85 -20.01 -10.95
CA TYR A 14 -9.05 -19.41 -10.33
C TYR A 14 -9.79 -18.40 -11.21
N ASN A 15 -9.40 -18.22 -12.47
CA ASN A 15 -10.11 -17.37 -13.46
C ASN A 15 -10.44 -15.94 -12.98
N LEU A 16 -9.95 -15.54 -11.82
CA LEU A 16 -10.08 -14.18 -11.29
C LEU A 16 -9.37 -13.18 -12.19
N TYR A 17 -8.46 -13.69 -13.05
CA TYR A 17 -7.61 -12.87 -13.90
C TYR A 17 -7.35 -13.55 -15.23
N THR A 18 -7.86 -12.97 -16.26
CA THR A 18 -7.37 -13.21 -17.61
C THR A 18 -5.85 -12.94 -17.64
N LYS A 19 -5.04 -13.98 -17.63
CA LYS A 19 -3.57 -13.94 -17.72
C LYS A 19 -2.90 -12.88 -16.84
N VAL A 20 -2.46 -13.27 -15.63
CA VAL A 20 -1.49 -12.48 -14.86
C VAL A 20 -0.26 -12.28 -15.74
N ASN A 21 0.09 -11.04 -16.01
CA ASN A 21 1.28 -10.69 -16.80
C ASN A 21 2.54 -10.63 -15.92
N ASP A 22 3.70 -10.53 -16.58
CA ASP A 22 4.99 -10.54 -15.89
C ASP A 22 5.19 -9.35 -14.94
N SER A 23 4.63 -8.17 -15.24
CA SER A 23 4.70 -7.01 -14.38
C SER A 23 3.92 -7.24 -13.09
N GLN A 24 2.68 -7.73 -13.20
CA GLN A 24 1.86 -8.09 -12.04
C GLN A 24 2.55 -9.15 -11.18
N MET A 25 3.16 -10.16 -11.81
CA MET A 25 3.91 -11.18 -11.08
C MET A 25 5.13 -10.61 -10.36
N ARG A 26 5.86 -9.69 -10.98
CA ARG A 26 6.97 -9.00 -10.32
C ARG A 26 6.48 -8.22 -9.10
N GLY A 27 5.42 -7.44 -9.24
CA GLY A 27 4.83 -6.68 -8.13
C GLY A 27 4.40 -7.58 -6.96
N MET A 28 3.68 -8.68 -7.26
CA MET A 28 3.31 -9.68 -6.24
C MET A 28 4.53 -10.29 -5.57
N ASN A 29 5.58 -10.63 -6.33
CA ASN A 29 6.79 -11.20 -5.77
C ASN A 29 7.52 -10.22 -4.84
N TYR A 30 7.63 -8.94 -5.17
CA TYR A 30 8.20 -7.94 -4.28
C TYR A 30 7.44 -7.85 -2.94
N ILE A 31 6.11 -7.89 -2.97
CA ILE A 31 5.28 -7.91 -1.76
C ILE A 31 5.52 -9.17 -0.93
N ILE A 32 5.58 -10.34 -1.58
CA ILE A 32 5.83 -11.61 -0.90
C ILE A 32 7.28 -11.66 -0.35
N ASP A 33 8.27 -11.15 -1.09
CA ASP A 33 9.67 -11.08 -0.64
C ASP A 33 9.81 -10.21 0.60
N TYR A 34 9.15 -9.06 0.63
CA TYR A 34 9.11 -8.20 1.81
C TYR A 34 8.48 -8.91 3.01
N TRP A 35 7.34 -9.59 2.82
CA TRP A 35 6.69 -10.35 3.88
C TRP A 35 7.60 -11.49 4.40
N GLU A 36 8.29 -12.22 3.53
CA GLU A 36 9.18 -13.32 3.92
C GLU A 36 10.46 -12.83 4.62
N SER A 37 10.95 -11.65 4.25
CA SER A 37 12.13 -11.05 4.89
C SER A 37 11.83 -10.47 6.27
N ASN A 38 10.57 -10.15 6.56
CA ASN A 38 10.16 -9.56 7.83
C ASN A 38 9.51 -10.61 8.74
N LYS A 39 10.30 -11.07 9.74
CA LYS A 39 9.89 -12.12 10.68
C LYS A 39 8.71 -11.76 11.59
N LEU A 40 8.27 -10.51 11.61
CA LEU A 40 7.10 -10.07 12.38
C LEU A 40 5.79 -10.50 11.71
N TYR A 41 5.79 -10.77 10.41
CA TYR A 41 4.60 -11.14 9.67
C TYR A 41 4.54 -12.66 9.47
N VAL A 42 3.71 -13.33 10.24
CA VAL A 42 3.60 -14.80 10.24
C VAL A 42 2.27 -15.30 9.68
N ASP A 43 1.20 -14.52 9.78
CA ASP A 43 -0.14 -14.92 9.35
C ASP A 43 -0.31 -14.72 7.82
N LYS A 44 -0.38 -15.83 7.11
CA LYS A 44 -0.54 -15.82 5.64
C LYS A 44 -1.85 -15.18 5.16
N ARG A 45 -2.88 -15.08 6.03
CA ARG A 45 -4.14 -14.40 5.70
C ARG A 45 -3.91 -12.91 5.54
N TRP A 46 -3.00 -12.32 6.35
CA TRP A 46 -2.58 -10.92 6.19
C TRP A 46 -1.90 -10.70 4.84
N LEU A 47 -0.99 -11.60 4.46
CA LEU A 47 -0.34 -11.52 3.14
C LEU A 47 -1.36 -11.61 2.02
N ALA A 48 -2.32 -12.54 2.10
CA ALA A 48 -3.36 -12.70 1.09
C ALA A 48 -4.21 -11.42 0.97
N TYR A 49 -4.59 -10.83 2.09
CA TYR A 49 -5.38 -9.60 2.13
C TYR A 49 -4.57 -8.39 1.59
N ILE A 50 -3.29 -8.25 1.99
CA ILE A 50 -2.40 -7.20 1.48
C ILE A 50 -2.22 -7.31 -0.04
N LEU A 51 -2.02 -8.52 -0.57
CA LEU A 51 -1.91 -8.74 -2.01
C LEU A 51 -3.21 -8.36 -2.75
N ALA A 52 -4.37 -8.73 -2.19
CA ALA A 52 -5.67 -8.38 -2.75
C ALA A 52 -5.91 -6.87 -2.74
N THR A 53 -5.55 -6.19 -1.64
CA THR A 53 -5.61 -4.73 -1.52
C THR A 53 -4.73 -4.05 -2.56
N ALA A 54 -3.44 -4.44 -2.65
CA ALA A 54 -2.53 -3.88 -3.65
C ALA A 54 -3.07 -4.05 -5.07
N TYR A 55 -3.62 -5.22 -5.37
CA TYR A 55 -4.22 -5.50 -6.67
C TYR A 55 -5.44 -4.61 -6.97
N HIS A 56 -6.29 -4.38 -5.99
CA HIS A 56 -7.47 -3.52 -6.12
C HIS A 56 -7.06 -2.05 -6.28
N GLU A 57 -6.26 -1.53 -5.36
CA GLU A 57 -5.86 -0.12 -5.29
C GLU A 57 -5.01 0.33 -6.48
N THR A 58 -4.22 -0.57 -7.06
CA THR A 58 -3.42 -0.26 -8.25
C THR A 58 -4.16 -0.52 -9.58
N GLY A 59 -5.48 -0.71 -9.54
CA GLY A 59 -6.24 -1.04 -10.74
C GLY A 59 -5.69 -2.28 -11.46
N ARG A 60 -5.20 -3.27 -10.71
CA ARG A 60 -4.63 -4.55 -11.14
C ARG A 60 -3.19 -4.48 -11.66
N VAL A 61 -2.53 -3.33 -11.63
CA VAL A 61 -1.17 -3.17 -12.18
C VAL A 61 -0.10 -3.79 -11.28
N MET A 62 -0.33 -3.78 -9.96
CA MET A 62 0.63 -4.26 -8.94
C MET A 62 1.93 -3.45 -8.89
N GLU A 63 1.88 -2.20 -9.31
CA GLU A 63 2.99 -1.24 -9.24
C GLU A 63 2.52 0.04 -8.54
N PRO A 64 3.41 0.78 -7.87
CA PRO A 64 3.07 2.08 -7.31
C PRO A 64 2.53 3.04 -8.38
N MET A 65 1.46 3.73 -8.08
CA MET A 65 0.77 4.63 -9.02
C MET A 65 0.68 6.04 -8.46
N GLU A 66 0.65 7.03 -9.35
CA GLU A 66 0.28 8.40 -9.02
C GLU A 66 -1.19 8.66 -9.33
N GLU A 67 -1.84 9.45 -8.49
CA GLU A 67 -3.19 9.96 -8.72
C GLU A 67 -3.27 10.71 -10.05
N LEU A 68 -4.28 10.38 -10.87
CA LEU A 68 -4.55 11.11 -12.10
C LEU A 68 -4.93 12.56 -11.79
N GLY A 69 -4.30 13.50 -12.50
CA GLY A 69 -4.50 14.93 -12.26
C GLY A 69 -3.69 15.51 -11.09
N LYS A 70 -2.93 14.67 -10.36
CA LYS A 70 -1.96 15.10 -9.33
C LYS A 70 -2.54 16.12 -8.33
N GLY A 71 -3.75 15.86 -7.86
CA GLY A 71 -4.45 16.72 -6.91
C GLY A 71 -5.18 17.90 -7.53
N LEU A 72 -5.33 17.96 -8.85
CA LEU A 72 -6.09 19.03 -9.52
C LEU A 72 -7.52 19.10 -8.95
N ARG A 73 -7.96 20.32 -8.58
CA ARG A 73 -9.27 20.60 -7.96
C ARG A 73 -9.48 19.88 -6.61
N ARG A 74 -8.40 19.54 -5.92
CA ARG A 74 -8.43 18.96 -4.57
C ARG A 74 -7.72 19.90 -3.60
N PRO A 75 -8.14 19.97 -2.32
CA PRO A 75 -7.49 20.86 -1.34
C PRO A 75 -5.98 20.61 -1.19
N TYR A 76 -5.54 19.34 -1.23
CA TYR A 76 -4.12 19.02 -1.20
C TYR A 76 -3.35 19.45 -2.47
N GLY A 77 -4.03 19.58 -3.60
CA GLY A 77 -3.48 20.19 -4.82
C GLY A 77 -3.34 21.71 -4.70
N GLU A 78 -4.16 22.34 -3.85
CA GLU A 78 -4.09 23.76 -3.48
C GLU A 78 -3.17 24.00 -2.27
N LYS A 79 -2.37 23.00 -1.87
CA LYS A 79 -1.45 23.03 -0.74
C LYS A 79 -2.12 23.29 0.61
N ILE A 80 -3.33 22.74 0.78
CA ILE A 80 -4.11 22.82 2.02
C ILE A 80 -4.06 21.48 2.73
N LYS A 81 -3.74 21.50 4.03
CA LYS A 81 -3.75 20.35 4.95
C LYS A 81 -5.18 19.93 5.30
N GLN A 82 -5.37 18.72 5.81
CA GLN A 82 -6.63 18.29 6.42
C GLN A 82 -7.09 19.25 7.53
N SER A 83 -6.14 19.81 8.28
CA SER A 83 -6.35 20.84 9.30
C SER A 83 -6.76 22.22 8.74
N LYS A 84 -7.01 22.34 7.42
CA LYS A 84 -7.35 23.58 6.70
C LYS A 84 -6.24 24.66 6.72
N ARG A 85 -5.03 24.32 7.16
CA ARG A 85 -3.85 25.20 7.12
C ARG A 85 -3.06 24.98 5.84
N ARG A 86 -2.25 25.97 5.44
CA ARG A 86 -1.34 25.80 4.30
C ARG A 86 -0.17 24.88 4.63
N TYR A 87 0.43 24.29 3.59
CA TYR A 87 1.63 23.48 3.74
C TYR A 87 2.81 24.28 4.30
N THR A 88 3.67 23.59 5.05
CA THR A 88 4.96 24.14 5.50
C THR A 88 6.07 23.92 4.46
N VAL A 89 5.85 23.05 3.48
CA VAL A 89 6.76 22.81 2.34
C VAL A 89 6.02 23.25 1.06
N PRO A 90 6.14 24.52 0.64
CA PRO A 90 5.27 25.15 -0.36
C PRO A 90 5.43 24.58 -1.77
N ASP A 91 6.59 24.00 -2.10
CA ASP A 91 6.87 23.51 -3.46
C ASP A 91 6.51 22.04 -3.68
N LYS A 92 5.92 21.40 -2.65
CA LYS A 92 5.52 19.99 -2.72
C LYS A 92 4.01 19.82 -2.75
N LEU A 93 3.57 18.73 -3.37
CA LEU A 93 2.17 18.31 -3.39
C LEU A 93 2.05 16.88 -2.87
N TYR A 94 1.03 16.64 -2.05
CA TYR A 94 0.81 15.37 -1.36
C TYR A 94 -0.47 14.70 -1.86
N TYR A 95 -0.55 14.55 -3.19
CA TYR A 95 -1.58 13.77 -3.87
C TYR A 95 -1.32 12.27 -3.75
N GLY A 96 -2.29 11.45 -4.14
CA GLY A 96 -2.22 10.00 -4.02
C GLY A 96 -1.02 9.37 -4.72
N ARG A 97 -0.18 8.63 -3.98
CA ARG A 97 0.96 7.88 -4.51
C ARG A 97 1.10 6.52 -3.85
N GLY A 98 1.76 5.62 -4.56
CA GLY A 98 2.16 4.31 -4.05
C GLY A 98 1.13 3.22 -4.33
N LEU A 99 1.27 2.09 -3.61
CA LEU A 99 0.39 0.92 -3.74
C LEU A 99 -0.98 1.12 -3.07
N VAL A 100 -1.10 2.07 -2.15
CA VAL A 100 -2.31 2.35 -1.36
C VAL A 100 -2.72 3.82 -1.43
N GLN A 101 -2.18 4.56 -2.39
CA GLN A 101 -2.55 5.94 -2.69
C GLN A 101 -2.54 6.85 -1.45
N ILE A 102 -1.42 6.86 -0.66
CA ILE A 102 -1.32 7.81 0.45
C ILE A 102 -1.50 9.23 -0.04
N THR A 103 -2.35 9.99 0.63
CA THR A 103 -2.74 11.34 0.25
C THR A 103 -2.71 12.24 1.49
N TRP A 104 -2.61 13.55 1.30
CA TRP A 104 -2.54 14.57 2.33
C TRP A 104 -1.17 14.71 3.02
N TYR A 105 -0.84 15.97 3.31
CA TYR A 105 0.37 16.34 4.05
C TYR A 105 0.55 15.53 5.33
N GLU A 106 -0.50 15.40 6.13
CA GLU A 106 -0.46 14.74 7.43
C GLU A 106 -0.13 13.25 7.32
N ASN A 107 -0.63 12.58 6.29
CA ASN A 107 -0.29 11.17 6.07
C ASN A 107 1.16 11.01 5.60
N TYR A 108 1.63 11.86 4.68
CA TYR A 108 3.05 11.85 4.28
C TYR A 108 3.95 12.11 5.48
N GLN A 109 3.61 13.07 6.36
CA GLN A 109 4.36 13.33 7.60
C GLN A 109 4.33 12.13 8.54
N LYS A 110 3.14 11.53 8.76
CA LYS A 110 3.00 10.35 9.61
C LYS A 110 3.88 9.21 9.13
N PHE A 111 3.76 8.83 7.87
CA PHE A 111 4.56 7.74 7.31
C PHE A 111 6.05 8.08 7.26
N SER A 112 6.43 9.32 6.95
CA SER A 112 7.81 9.78 7.01
C SER A 112 8.46 9.45 8.36
N ASN A 113 7.76 9.78 9.45
CA ASN A 113 8.26 9.54 10.80
C ASN A 113 8.32 8.04 11.17
N ILE A 114 7.35 7.25 10.70
CA ILE A 114 7.25 5.82 11.05
C ILE A 114 8.27 4.99 10.29
N ILE A 115 8.40 5.21 8.97
CA ILE A 115 9.28 4.38 8.13
C ILE A 115 10.72 4.94 8.02
N GLY A 116 10.98 6.13 8.57
CA GLY A 116 12.30 6.76 8.56
C GLY A 116 12.75 7.26 7.18
N ILE A 117 11.81 7.52 6.26
CA ILE A 117 12.08 8.07 4.91
C ILE A 117 11.43 9.44 4.82
N ASP A 118 12.19 10.46 4.42
CA ASP A 118 11.69 11.84 4.29
C ASP A 118 10.74 12.00 3.10
N LEU A 119 9.47 11.67 3.32
CA LEU A 119 8.41 11.81 2.31
C LEU A 119 7.88 13.24 2.21
N LEU A 120 8.21 14.14 3.15
CA LEU A 120 7.77 15.52 3.06
C LEU A 120 8.60 16.32 2.06
N ASN A 121 9.91 16.15 2.09
CA ASN A 121 10.78 16.80 1.13
C ASN A 121 10.88 16.03 -0.19
N ASN A 122 10.64 14.71 -0.16
CA ASN A 122 10.74 13.82 -1.32
C ASN A 122 9.48 12.95 -1.45
N PRO A 123 8.30 13.54 -1.74
CA PRO A 123 7.05 12.77 -1.79
C PRO A 123 7.03 11.70 -2.90
N GLU A 124 7.88 11.85 -3.91
CA GLU A 124 8.11 10.87 -4.97
C GLU A 124 8.72 9.55 -4.47
N GLU A 125 9.37 9.54 -3.30
CA GLU A 125 9.86 8.31 -2.67
C GLU A 125 8.73 7.30 -2.40
N ALA A 126 7.50 7.78 -2.23
CA ALA A 126 6.32 6.90 -2.11
C ALA A 126 6.03 6.09 -3.39
N MET A 127 6.64 6.45 -4.52
CA MET A 127 6.55 5.72 -5.79
C MET A 127 7.60 4.61 -5.93
N ARG A 128 8.61 4.55 -5.06
CA ARG A 128 9.55 3.43 -5.05
C ARG A 128 8.87 2.19 -4.50
N MET A 129 8.99 1.06 -5.19
CA MET A 129 8.34 -0.19 -4.80
C MET A 129 8.62 -0.57 -3.34
N SER A 130 9.88 -0.48 -2.89
CA SER A 130 10.25 -0.80 -1.50
C SER A 130 9.57 0.11 -0.48
N THR A 131 9.53 1.41 -0.75
CA THR A 131 8.86 2.41 0.11
C THR A 131 7.35 2.20 0.12
N ALA A 132 6.75 2.00 -1.05
CA ALA A 132 5.31 1.77 -1.20
C ALA A 132 4.85 0.51 -0.46
N ILE A 133 5.65 -0.57 -0.52
CA ILE A 133 5.40 -1.81 0.22
C ILE A 133 5.52 -1.56 1.72
N HIS A 134 6.56 -0.87 2.18
CA HIS A 134 6.75 -0.56 3.60
C HIS A 134 5.57 0.25 4.15
N ILE A 135 5.13 1.29 3.44
CA ILE A 135 3.94 2.09 3.79
C ILE A 135 2.69 1.21 3.88
N MET A 136 2.46 0.35 2.87
CA MET A 136 1.30 -0.52 2.81
C MET A 136 1.27 -1.51 3.99
N PHE A 137 2.37 -2.22 4.24
CA PHE A 137 2.45 -3.17 5.35
C PHE A 137 2.24 -2.47 6.69
N THR A 138 3.02 -1.44 6.99
CA THR A 138 2.91 -0.70 8.26
C THR A 138 1.51 -0.12 8.43
N GLY A 139 0.96 0.47 7.37
CA GLY A 139 -0.39 1.05 7.39
C GLY A 139 -1.49 0.05 7.72
N MET A 140 -1.43 -1.15 7.16
CA MET A 140 -2.45 -2.19 7.35
C MET A 140 -2.24 -2.96 8.66
N THR A 141 -0.99 -3.28 9.02
CA THR A 141 -0.71 -4.04 10.24
C THR A 141 -0.90 -3.21 11.51
N ASP A 142 -0.62 -1.91 11.44
CA ASP A 142 -0.74 -1.00 12.59
C ASP A 142 -2.06 -0.21 12.60
N GLY A 143 -2.90 -0.43 11.59
CA GLY A 143 -4.22 0.22 11.48
C GLY A 143 -4.15 1.71 11.18
N LEU A 144 -3.12 2.18 10.47
CA LEU A 144 -2.89 3.61 10.27
C LEU A 144 -3.80 4.25 9.20
N PHE A 145 -4.48 3.43 8.38
CA PHE A 145 -5.41 3.92 7.35
C PHE A 145 -6.83 4.11 7.89
N THR A 146 -7.33 3.14 8.66
CA THR A 146 -8.73 3.08 9.09
C THR A 146 -8.91 3.17 10.61
N GLY A 147 -7.81 3.17 11.38
CA GLY A 147 -7.84 3.03 12.84
C GLY A 147 -7.99 1.57 13.31
N VAL A 148 -8.04 0.62 12.38
CA VAL A 148 -8.19 -0.81 12.68
C VAL A 148 -7.11 -1.60 11.96
N ASN A 149 -6.42 -2.47 12.67
CA ASN A 149 -5.36 -3.33 12.16
C ASN A 149 -5.87 -4.71 11.73
N LEU A 150 -5.05 -5.43 10.96
CA LEU A 150 -5.41 -6.74 10.42
C LEU A 150 -5.67 -7.80 11.51
N SER A 151 -5.05 -7.69 12.69
CA SER A 151 -5.26 -8.65 13.77
C SER A 151 -6.69 -8.67 14.31
N ARG A 152 -7.47 -7.60 14.08
CA ARG A 152 -8.88 -7.56 14.43
C ARG A 152 -9.72 -8.52 13.58
N TYR A 153 -9.30 -8.75 12.35
CA TYR A 153 -10.04 -9.57 11.37
C TYR A 153 -9.46 -10.96 11.19
N PHE A 154 -8.15 -11.10 11.41
CA PHE A 154 -7.43 -12.36 11.22
C PHE A 154 -6.61 -12.67 12.48
N ASN A 155 -7.11 -13.62 13.28
CA ASN A 155 -6.49 -14.11 14.50
C ASN A 155 -6.91 -15.57 14.75
N ASP A 156 -6.59 -16.13 15.92
CA ASP A 156 -6.85 -17.55 16.21
C ASP A 156 -8.33 -17.92 16.27
N ILE A 157 -9.21 -16.95 16.48
CA ILE A 157 -10.65 -17.16 16.62
C ILE A 157 -11.49 -16.50 15.51
N ARG A 158 -10.86 -15.73 14.62
CA ARG A 158 -11.57 -14.97 13.59
C ARG A 158 -10.85 -15.00 12.26
N GLU A 159 -11.62 -15.21 11.20
CA GLU A 159 -11.21 -15.06 9.81
C GLU A 159 -12.32 -14.33 9.03
N ASP A 160 -12.14 -13.02 8.80
CA ASP A 160 -13.17 -12.17 8.24
C ASP A 160 -12.60 -11.31 7.11
N TYR A 161 -12.67 -11.83 5.89
CA TYR A 161 -12.24 -11.13 4.68
C TYR A 161 -13.26 -10.10 4.17
N VAL A 162 -14.48 -10.14 4.68
CA VAL A 162 -15.57 -9.27 4.21
C VAL A 162 -15.52 -7.89 4.86
N ASN A 163 -15.16 -7.85 6.15
CA ASN A 163 -15.12 -6.61 6.92
C ASN A 163 -13.69 -6.08 7.16
N ALA A 164 -12.68 -6.76 6.63
CA ALA A 164 -11.29 -6.36 6.74
C ALA A 164 -10.94 -5.19 5.81
#